data_996634a161ea69faeb1a07e8f1479656
#
_entry.id   996634a161ea69faeb1a07e8f1479656
#
_cell.length_a   1.000
_cell.length_b   1.000
_cell.length_c   1.000
_cell.angle_alpha   90.00
_cell.angle_beta   90.00
_cell.angle_gamma   90.00
#
_symmetry.space_group_name_H-M   'P 1'
#
loop_
_entity.id
_entity.type
_entity.pdbx_description
1 polymer ?
#
loop_
_entity_poly.entity_id
_entity_poly.type
_entity_poly.pdbx_seq_one_letter_code
_entity_poly.pdbx_strand_id
1 'polypeptide(L)'
;MDHFAWRFRQSGFGTQRLGQQEQQRQQQFRRLTGRAMKKISIEERPDWRATAEREGFNFHTIDGERYWDERGYYLFTEQQITRDLEAPTQALHQMCMDAVARVVDSEELLHQLAIPPAFFDVIQTSWKQGHPHLYARFDFAYDGTGPAKMYEINADTPTSLMEAGAFQLLWLEEQMARGVLPAHASQFNSIAEDLVRAFAEFPGASPFYFAAMSGSVEDRGTTDFLRRMAAHVGIDARHIDIEDIGLDDQGRFVDLDGRWIERLFKLHAWEHIFHEAFGKNVTASGTQFVEPAWKAILSNKGILPLLWQFNEGHPNLLPSRVDQDVTKPVPKGWVRKPYFSREGANIEMRTPGDQVIAVDGPYTDAPYILQAYSPLPKFGDSYTLIGSWVIGDLASGIGIREDDSLITKDTSRFLPHVVID
;
A
#
# COMPACT_ATOMS: atom_id res chain seq x y z
N MET A 1 16.34 21.03 -11.19
CA MET A 1 15.04 21.55 -10.88
C MET A 1 14.02 21.22 -11.95
N ASP A 2 13.99 20.73 -13.00
CA ASP A 2 12.90 20.35 -13.91
C ASP A 2 13.35 19.19 -14.81
N HIS A 3 13.31 17.95 -14.28
CA HIS A 3 13.60 16.78 -15.14
C HIS A 3 12.61 15.62 -14.99
N PHE A 4 11.45 15.81 -14.41
CA PHE A 4 10.33 14.87 -14.56
C PHE A 4 9.33 15.42 -15.59
N ALA A 5 9.73 15.42 -16.87
CA ALA A 5 8.77 15.59 -17.96
C ALA A 5 8.10 14.23 -18.23
N TRP A 6 7.00 13.96 -17.59
CA TRP A 6 6.11 12.85 -17.94
C TRP A 6 5.68 13.01 -19.40
N ARG A 7 6.26 12.21 -20.29
CA ARG A 7 5.80 12.15 -21.69
C ARG A 7 4.63 11.17 -21.77
N PHE A 8 3.42 11.70 -21.77
CA PHE A 8 2.26 10.96 -22.27
C PHE A 8 2.55 10.53 -23.71
N ARG A 9 2.81 9.25 -23.93
CA ARG A 9 2.88 8.68 -25.28
C ARG A 9 1.55 8.02 -25.60
N GLN A 10 0.82 8.59 -26.57
CA GLN A 10 -0.14 7.82 -27.33
C GLN A 10 0.64 6.76 -28.13
N SER A 11 0.37 5.47 -27.88
CA SER A 11 0.98 4.35 -28.58
C SER A 11 0.42 4.23 -29.98
N GLY A 12 1.19 4.70 -30.96
CA GLY A 12 0.99 4.38 -32.37
C GLY A 12 1.76 3.09 -32.70
N PHE A 13 1.05 2.00 -32.96
CA PHE A 13 1.65 0.73 -33.39
C PHE A 13 2.16 0.79 -34.82
N GLY A 14 3.48 0.70 -34.97
CA GLY A 14 4.14 0.47 -36.26
C GLY A 14 4.67 -0.96 -36.31
N THR A 15 4.12 -1.79 -37.21
CA THR A 15 4.59 -3.15 -37.49
C THR A 15 5.92 -3.14 -38.25
N GLN A 16 7.04 -3.33 -37.58
CA GLN A 16 8.31 -3.72 -38.18
C GLN A 16 8.54 -5.24 -38.04
N ARG A 17 9.05 -5.88 -39.11
CA ARG A 17 9.46 -7.29 -39.08
C ARG A 17 10.61 -7.48 -38.09
N LEU A 18 10.36 -8.23 -37.05
CA LEU A 18 11.33 -8.59 -36.00
C LEU A 18 12.45 -9.48 -36.55
N GLY A 19 13.72 -9.20 -36.21
CA GLY A 19 14.87 -10.00 -36.59
C GLY A 19 14.87 -11.39 -35.90
N GLN A 20 15.63 -12.35 -36.45
CA GLN A 20 15.66 -13.72 -35.92
C GLN A 20 16.06 -13.86 -34.44
N GLN A 21 16.90 -12.95 -33.94
CA GLN A 21 17.26 -12.92 -32.51
C GLN A 21 16.09 -12.51 -31.62
N GLU A 22 15.26 -11.60 -32.08
CA GLU A 22 14.08 -11.14 -31.36
C GLU A 22 12.98 -12.19 -31.37
N GLN A 23 12.83 -12.95 -32.47
CA GLN A 23 11.94 -14.11 -32.53
C GLN A 23 12.39 -15.25 -31.59
N GLN A 24 13.71 -15.49 -31.46
CA GLN A 24 14.24 -16.48 -30.52
C GLN A 24 14.03 -16.04 -29.07
N ARG A 25 14.24 -14.74 -28.74
CA ARG A 25 13.92 -14.18 -27.43
C ARG A 25 12.44 -14.27 -27.11
N GLN A 26 11.55 -13.91 -28.04
CA GLN A 26 10.11 -14.06 -27.87
C GLN A 26 9.68 -15.52 -27.65
N GLN A 27 10.29 -16.49 -28.36
CA GLN A 27 10.04 -17.90 -28.12
C GLN A 27 10.55 -18.37 -26.75
N GLN A 28 11.68 -17.82 -26.29
CA GLN A 28 12.20 -18.10 -24.95
C GLN A 28 11.27 -17.52 -23.87
N PHE A 29 10.78 -16.28 -24.03
CA PHE A 29 9.80 -15.68 -23.13
C PHE A 29 8.47 -16.44 -23.13
N ARG A 30 7.94 -16.84 -24.29
CA ARG A 30 6.73 -17.70 -24.38
C ARG A 30 6.89 -19.05 -23.70
N ARG A 31 8.09 -19.64 -23.64
CA ARG A 31 8.38 -20.84 -22.85
C ARG A 31 8.45 -20.57 -21.36
N LEU A 32 8.76 -19.33 -20.96
CA LEU A 32 8.77 -18.88 -19.58
C LEU A 32 7.37 -18.54 -19.06
N THR A 33 6.42 -18.12 -19.91
CA THR A 33 5.02 -17.85 -19.56
C THR A 33 4.24 -19.16 -19.39
N GLY A 34 4.62 -19.98 -18.42
CA GLY A 34 3.79 -21.09 -17.94
C GLY A 34 2.66 -20.56 -17.03
N ARG A 35 1.76 -21.45 -16.58
CA ARG A 35 0.56 -21.09 -15.77
C ARG A 35 0.84 -20.46 -14.40
N ALA A 36 2.06 -20.32 -13.95
CA ALA A 36 2.40 -19.79 -12.62
C ALA A 36 3.26 -18.51 -12.73
N MET A 37 3.08 -17.58 -11.78
CA MET A 37 3.99 -16.46 -11.52
C MET A 37 5.44 -17.00 -11.39
N LYS A 38 6.42 -16.28 -11.92
CA LYS A 38 7.83 -16.72 -11.89
C LYS A 38 8.75 -15.61 -11.44
N LYS A 39 9.72 -15.94 -10.62
CA LYS A 39 10.88 -15.08 -10.34
C LYS A 39 11.95 -15.34 -11.39
N ILE A 40 12.37 -14.29 -12.09
CA ILE A 40 13.41 -14.31 -13.12
C ILE A 40 14.63 -13.58 -12.61
N SER A 41 15.79 -14.23 -12.61
CA SER A 41 17.05 -13.57 -12.28
C SER A 41 17.57 -12.75 -13.47
N ILE A 42 18.16 -11.59 -13.19
CA ILE A 42 18.66 -10.64 -14.17
C ILE A 42 19.87 -9.90 -13.59
N GLU A 43 20.74 -9.38 -14.44
CA GLU A 43 21.79 -8.44 -13.99
C GLU A 43 21.18 -7.08 -13.66
N GLU A 44 21.58 -6.51 -12.52
CA GLU A 44 21.15 -5.17 -12.11
C GLU A 44 21.68 -4.12 -13.12
N ARG A 45 20.96 -3.01 -13.28
CA ARG A 45 21.43 -1.88 -14.09
C ARG A 45 22.71 -1.32 -13.46
N PRO A 46 23.76 -0.97 -14.26
CA PRO A 46 25.07 -0.55 -13.71
C PRO A 46 24.98 0.67 -12.79
N ASP A 47 24.17 1.67 -13.17
CA ASP A 47 24.12 2.97 -12.50
C ASP A 47 22.75 3.22 -11.82
N TRP A 48 22.04 2.14 -11.45
CA TRP A 48 20.68 2.29 -10.94
C TRP A 48 20.60 3.09 -9.62
N ARG A 49 21.64 3.02 -8.75
CA ARG A 49 21.68 3.79 -7.50
C ARG A 49 21.73 5.28 -7.77
N ALA A 50 22.62 5.71 -8.69
CA ALA A 50 22.68 7.10 -9.09
C ALA A 50 21.39 7.58 -9.77
N THR A 51 20.70 6.67 -10.48
CA THR A 51 19.37 6.94 -11.01
C THR A 51 18.35 7.10 -9.87
N ALA A 52 18.35 6.21 -8.89
CA ALA A 52 17.45 6.28 -7.72
C ALA A 52 17.61 7.61 -6.97
N GLU A 53 18.84 7.98 -6.65
CA GLU A 53 19.16 9.25 -5.96
C GLU A 53 18.70 10.48 -6.76
N ARG A 54 18.93 10.50 -8.07
CA ARG A 54 18.48 11.58 -8.97
C ARG A 54 16.96 11.71 -8.99
N GLU A 55 16.23 10.59 -8.88
CA GLU A 55 14.77 10.55 -8.86
C GLU A 55 14.19 10.79 -7.44
N GLY A 56 15.06 10.96 -6.43
CA GLY A 56 14.68 11.19 -5.04
C GLY A 56 14.36 9.91 -4.25
N PHE A 57 14.72 8.74 -4.80
CA PHE A 57 14.61 7.46 -4.09
C PHE A 57 15.89 7.20 -3.29
N ASN A 58 16.07 7.98 -2.20
CA ASN A 58 17.30 7.99 -1.41
C ASN A 58 17.38 6.84 -0.38
N PHE A 59 16.28 6.11 -0.15
CA PHE A 59 16.17 5.01 0.80
C PHE A 59 16.21 3.62 0.12
N HIS A 60 16.78 3.53 -1.09
CA HIS A 60 16.95 2.27 -1.82
C HIS A 60 17.86 1.24 -1.11
N THR A 61 18.58 1.67 -0.08
CA THR A 61 19.43 0.86 0.80
C THR A 61 19.19 1.34 2.24
N ILE A 62 18.77 0.45 3.15
CA ILE A 62 18.47 0.75 4.54
C ILE A 62 19.46 -0.03 5.40
N ASP A 63 20.16 0.62 6.31
CA ASP A 63 21.15 0.01 7.23
C ASP A 63 22.22 -0.85 6.53
N GLY A 64 22.55 -0.49 5.29
CA GLY A 64 23.51 -1.23 4.44
C GLY A 64 22.91 -2.42 3.71
N GLU A 65 21.66 -2.77 3.97
CA GLU A 65 20.93 -3.85 3.32
C GLU A 65 20.14 -3.32 2.11
N ARG A 66 19.94 -4.20 1.12
CA ARG A 66 19.19 -3.86 -0.09
C ARG A 66 17.69 -3.75 0.24
N TYR A 67 17.12 -2.57 0.07
CA TYR A 67 15.69 -2.36 0.12
C TYR A 67 15.06 -2.49 -1.29
N TRP A 68 15.69 -1.92 -2.32
CA TRP A 68 15.36 -2.15 -3.73
C TRP A 68 16.34 -3.16 -4.34
N ASP A 69 15.82 -4.24 -4.97
CA ASP A 69 16.63 -5.32 -5.54
C ASP A 69 16.32 -5.55 -7.02
N GLU A 70 17.25 -5.19 -7.89
CA GLU A 70 17.14 -5.37 -9.35
C GLU A 70 17.75 -6.67 -9.88
N ARG A 71 18.23 -7.56 -8.99
CA ARG A 71 18.81 -8.87 -9.42
C ARG A 71 17.75 -9.87 -9.84
N GLY A 72 16.49 -9.49 -9.78
CA GLY A 72 15.37 -10.27 -10.23
C GLY A 72 14.12 -9.44 -10.44
N TYR A 73 13.17 -10.04 -11.11
CA TYR A 73 11.82 -9.49 -11.26
C TYR A 73 10.78 -10.62 -11.26
N TYR A 74 9.53 -10.27 -11.04
CA TYR A 74 8.41 -11.22 -11.13
C TYR A 74 7.70 -11.09 -12.46
N LEU A 75 7.57 -12.23 -13.16
CA LEU A 75 6.90 -12.33 -14.45
C LEU A 75 5.46 -12.83 -14.25
N PHE A 76 4.51 -12.07 -14.79
CA PHE A 76 3.09 -12.39 -14.82
C PHE A 76 2.57 -12.46 -16.25
N THR A 77 1.48 -13.17 -16.45
CA THR A 77 0.62 -13.04 -17.63
C THR A 77 -0.44 -11.96 -17.38
N GLU A 78 -0.99 -11.38 -18.45
CA GLU A 78 -2.12 -10.43 -18.35
C GLU A 78 -3.32 -11.07 -17.63
N GLN A 79 -3.59 -12.35 -17.86
CA GLN A 79 -4.67 -13.07 -17.19
C GLN A 79 -4.46 -13.16 -15.67
N GLN A 80 -3.23 -13.37 -15.19
CA GLN A 80 -2.93 -13.38 -13.76
C GLN A 80 -3.15 -12.01 -13.13
N ILE A 81 -2.79 -10.95 -13.83
CA ILE A 81 -3.04 -9.59 -13.37
C ILE A 81 -4.54 -9.32 -13.31
N THR A 82 -5.23 -9.42 -14.44
CA THR A 82 -6.63 -8.96 -14.56
C THR A 82 -7.60 -9.79 -13.73
N ARG A 83 -7.46 -11.13 -13.76
CA ARG A 83 -8.38 -12.04 -13.08
C ARG A 83 -8.04 -12.29 -11.61
N ASP A 84 -6.73 -12.41 -11.29
CA ASP A 84 -6.32 -12.94 -9.98
C ASP A 84 -5.86 -11.83 -9.02
N LEU A 85 -5.56 -10.62 -9.51
CA LEU A 85 -5.11 -9.49 -8.69
C LEU A 85 -6.01 -8.25 -8.85
N GLU A 86 -6.17 -7.70 -10.05
CA GLU A 86 -6.92 -6.47 -10.31
C GLU A 86 -8.41 -6.63 -9.94
N ALA A 87 -9.11 -7.60 -10.53
CA ALA A 87 -10.52 -7.82 -10.25
C ALA A 87 -10.79 -8.17 -8.77
N PRO A 88 -10.00 -9.04 -8.09
CA PRO A 88 -10.12 -9.24 -6.65
C PRO A 88 -9.86 -7.98 -5.82
N THR A 89 -8.86 -7.16 -6.18
CA THR A 89 -8.59 -5.89 -5.49
C THR A 89 -9.80 -4.97 -5.55
N GLN A 90 -10.39 -4.82 -6.75
CA GLN A 90 -11.58 -4.01 -6.96
C GLN A 90 -12.78 -4.55 -6.16
N ALA A 91 -13.00 -5.88 -6.15
CA ALA A 91 -14.09 -6.49 -5.40
C ALA A 91 -13.91 -6.34 -3.88
N LEU A 92 -12.69 -6.55 -3.38
CA LEU A 92 -12.39 -6.38 -1.96
C LEU A 92 -12.49 -4.92 -1.51
N HIS A 93 -12.08 -3.97 -2.37
CA HIS A 93 -12.28 -2.56 -2.10
C HIS A 93 -13.77 -2.23 -1.92
N GLN A 94 -14.65 -2.69 -2.84
CA GLN A 94 -16.09 -2.49 -2.69
C GLN A 94 -16.64 -3.12 -1.39
N MET A 95 -16.19 -4.33 -1.02
CA MET A 95 -16.57 -4.96 0.26
C MET A 95 -16.12 -4.14 1.46
N CYS A 96 -14.96 -3.50 1.39
CA CYS A 96 -14.48 -2.59 2.43
C CYS A 96 -15.37 -1.35 2.54
N MET A 97 -15.76 -0.74 1.43
CA MET A 97 -16.68 0.41 1.43
C MET A 97 -18.06 0.03 1.98
N ASP A 98 -18.58 -1.14 1.60
CA ASP A 98 -19.84 -1.69 2.15
C ASP A 98 -19.74 -1.98 3.66
N ALA A 99 -18.58 -2.45 4.12
CA ALA A 99 -18.33 -2.65 5.55
C ALA A 99 -18.27 -1.32 6.31
N VAL A 100 -17.59 -0.30 5.77
CA VAL A 100 -17.59 1.06 6.36
C VAL A 100 -19.00 1.59 6.49
N ALA A 101 -19.83 1.48 5.44
CA ALA A 101 -21.22 1.94 5.46
C ALA A 101 -22.05 1.29 6.57
N ARG A 102 -21.77 0.04 6.94
CA ARG A 102 -22.43 -0.67 8.05
C ARG A 102 -21.86 -0.29 9.41
N VAL A 103 -20.54 -0.16 9.49
CA VAL A 103 -19.83 0.08 10.76
C VAL A 103 -20.05 1.52 11.24
N VAL A 104 -20.04 2.48 10.33
CA VAL A 104 -20.09 3.92 10.66
C VAL A 104 -21.35 4.32 11.43
N ASP A 105 -22.46 3.65 11.21
CA ASP A 105 -23.73 3.92 11.90
C ASP A 105 -23.95 3.03 13.14
N SER A 106 -22.97 2.20 13.54
CA SER A 106 -23.05 1.30 14.68
C SER A 106 -21.98 1.58 15.72
N GLU A 107 -22.39 2.17 16.85
CA GLU A 107 -21.48 2.38 17.99
C GLU A 107 -20.89 1.06 18.49
N GLU A 108 -21.68 -0.05 18.48
CA GLU A 108 -21.21 -1.37 18.87
C GLU A 108 -20.03 -1.83 18.01
N LEU A 109 -20.14 -1.69 16.68
CA LEU A 109 -19.08 -2.08 15.75
C LEU A 109 -17.87 -1.14 15.83
N LEU A 110 -18.08 0.17 16.05
CA LEU A 110 -16.99 1.11 16.30
C LEU A 110 -16.24 0.76 17.59
N HIS A 111 -16.95 0.39 18.65
CA HIS A 111 -16.33 -0.13 19.88
C HIS A 111 -15.57 -1.44 19.65
N GLN A 112 -16.15 -2.38 18.86
CA GLN A 112 -15.49 -3.62 18.49
C GLN A 112 -14.15 -3.36 17.77
N LEU A 113 -14.07 -2.29 16.98
CA LEU A 113 -12.83 -1.84 16.32
C LEU A 113 -11.90 -1.03 17.24
N ALA A 114 -12.17 -0.97 18.54
CA ALA A 114 -11.39 -0.22 19.52
C ALA A 114 -11.23 1.27 19.18
N ILE A 115 -12.21 1.86 18.50
CA ILE A 115 -12.25 3.29 18.23
C ILE A 115 -12.79 4.01 19.46
N PRO A 116 -12.08 5.05 19.98
CA PRO A 116 -12.56 5.77 21.14
C PRO A 116 -13.88 6.53 20.87
N PRO A 117 -14.86 6.51 21.79
CA PRO A 117 -16.18 7.14 21.57
C PRO A 117 -16.12 8.64 21.22
N ALA A 118 -15.10 9.34 21.71
CA ALA A 118 -14.90 10.77 21.41
C ALA A 118 -14.72 11.07 19.91
N PHE A 119 -14.43 10.04 19.09
CA PHE A 119 -14.19 10.17 17.63
C PHE A 119 -15.30 9.58 16.77
N PHE A 120 -16.37 9.03 17.36
CA PHE A 120 -17.48 8.46 16.58
C PHE A 120 -18.11 9.50 15.67
N ASP A 121 -18.39 10.70 16.19
CA ASP A 121 -19.03 11.79 15.44
C ASP A 121 -18.16 12.25 14.25
N VAL A 122 -16.84 12.38 14.41
CA VAL A 122 -15.97 12.80 13.32
C VAL A 122 -15.85 11.73 12.24
N ILE A 123 -15.83 10.45 12.64
CA ILE A 123 -15.82 9.32 11.70
C ILE A 123 -17.14 9.29 10.91
N GLN A 124 -18.28 9.37 11.58
CA GLN A 124 -19.60 9.42 10.93
C GLN A 124 -19.73 10.63 10.01
N THR A 125 -19.32 11.80 10.48
CA THR A 125 -19.39 13.04 9.71
C THR A 125 -18.54 12.96 8.46
N SER A 126 -17.30 12.50 8.57
CA SER A 126 -16.39 12.38 7.43
C SER A 126 -16.90 11.43 6.35
N TRP A 127 -17.59 10.34 6.75
CA TRP A 127 -18.25 9.43 5.82
C TRP A 127 -19.49 10.03 5.17
N LYS A 128 -20.42 10.55 5.99
CA LYS A 128 -21.70 11.10 5.51
C LYS A 128 -21.54 12.32 4.62
N GLN A 129 -20.50 13.10 4.84
CA GLN A 129 -20.16 14.27 4.00
C GLN A 129 -19.34 13.89 2.76
N GLY A 130 -18.98 12.62 2.58
CA GLY A 130 -18.19 12.18 1.45
C GLY A 130 -16.80 12.80 1.42
N HIS A 131 -16.14 12.90 2.58
CA HIS A 131 -14.78 13.44 2.60
C HIS A 131 -13.88 12.61 1.67
N PRO A 132 -13.10 13.26 0.79
CA PRO A 132 -12.31 12.57 -0.22
C PRO A 132 -11.23 11.72 0.43
N HIS A 133 -11.00 10.56 -0.13
CA HIS A 133 -9.89 9.66 0.19
C HIS A 133 -8.98 9.48 -1.02
N LEU A 134 -7.75 9.09 -0.80
CA LEU A 134 -6.75 9.08 -1.84
C LEU A 134 -6.34 7.66 -2.23
N TYR A 135 -6.00 6.78 -1.25
CA TYR A 135 -5.43 5.50 -1.58
C TYR A 135 -5.55 4.45 -0.46
N ALA A 136 -5.32 3.19 -0.85
CA ALA A 136 -5.16 2.06 0.06
C ALA A 136 -4.28 0.99 -0.57
N ARG A 137 -3.72 0.07 0.23
CA ARG A 137 -2.98 -1.10 -0.23
C ARG A 137 -3.51 -2.36 0.42
N PHE A 138 -3.87 -3.33 -0.43
CA PHE A 138 -4.17 -4.70 0.00
C PHE A 138 -2.90 -5.54 -0.07
N ASP A 139 -2.62 -6.30 0.97
CA ASP A 139 -1.46 -7.19 1.02
C ASP A 139 -1.92 -8.64 0.79
N PHE A 140 -1.43 -9.28 -0.30
CA PHE A 140 -1.85 -10.60 -0.77
C PHE A 140 -0.75 -11.65 -0.71
N ALA A 141 -1.14 -12.88 -0.32
CA ALA A 141 -0.40 -14.09 -0.67
C ALA A 141 -0.93 -14.64 -2.00
N TYR A 142 -0.06 -14.75 -3.02
CA TYR A 142 -0.40 -15.25 -4.35
C TYR A 142 0.82 -15.91 -5.01
N ASP A 143 0.67 -17.16 -5.48
CA ASP A 143 1.73 -17.97 -6.10
C ASP A 143 1.62 -18.07 -7.62
N GLY A 144 0.69 -17.32 -8.22
CA GLY A 144 0.38 -17.41 -9.66
C GLY A 144 -0.72 -18.41 -10.00
N THR A 145 -1.31 -19.07 -9.00
CA THR A 145 -2.40 -20.03 -9.19
C THR A 145 -3.51 -19.86 -8.17
N GLY A 146 -4.76 -20.00 -8.59
CA GLY A 146 -5.92 -19.87 -7.69
C GLY A 146 -6.13 -18.43 -7.20
N PRO A 147 -7.01 -18.23 -6.20
CA PRO A 147 -7.34 -16.91 -5.69
C PRO A 147 -6.22 -16.35 -4.79
N ALA A 148 -5.81 -15.10 -5.02
CA ALA A 148 -4.96 -14.35 -4.10
C ALA A 148 -5.64 -14.24 -2.74
N LYS A 149 -4.91 -14.46 -1.64
CA LYS A 149 -5.45 -14.42 -0.27
C LYS A 149 -5.07 -13.12 0.41
N MET A 150 -6.07 -12.33 0.79
CA MET A 150 -5.87 -11.06 1.48
C MET A 150 -5.44 -11.29 2.93
N TYR A 151 -4.29 -10.74 3.30
CA TYR A 151 -3.79 -10.75 4.67
C TYR A 151 -4.29 -9.57 5.48
N GLU A 152 -4.32 -8.40 4.85
CA GLU A 152 -4.76 -7.14 5.46
C GLU A 152 -5.04 -6.08 4.40
N ILE A 153 -5.67 -5.01 4.83
CA ILE A 153 -5.77 -3.74 4.12
C ILE A 153 -5.08 -2.65 4.94
N ASN A 154 -4.27 -1.85 4.29
CA ASN A 154 -3.64 -0.65 4.82
C ASN A 154 -4.30 0.55 4.14
N ALA A 155 -5.26 1.21 4.83
CA ALA A 155 -6.12 2.22 4.21
C ALA A 155 -5.83 3.65 4.66
N ASP A 156 -4.97 3.85 5.66
CA ASP A 156 -4.67 5.16 6.23
C ASP A 156 -3.26 5.65 5.86
N THR A 157 -2.24 4.86 6.17
CA THR A 157 -0.84 5.27 6.02
C THR A 157 0.04 4.24 5.30
N PRO A 158 -0.40 3.61 4.17
CA PRO A 158 0.50 2.73 3.46
C PRO A 158 1.63 3.50 2.79
N THR A 159 2.87 3.02 2.97
CA THR A 159 4.08 3.49 2.30
C THR A 159 4.38 2.66 1.05
N SER A 160 5.50 2.95 0.34
CA SER A 160 5.98 2.23 -0.86
C SER A 160 5.36 2.70 -2.17
N LEU A 161 4.85 3.93 -2.22
CA LEU A 161 4.33 4.52 -3.46
C LEU A 161 5.43 4.86 -4.47
N MET A 162 6.59 5.30 -4.00
CA MET A 162 7.74 5.61 -4.87
C MET A 162 8.23 4.37 -5.59
N GLU A 163 8.35 3.26 -4.88
CA GLU A 163 8.77 1.95 -5.39
C GLU A 163 7.77 1.42 -6.40
N ALA A 164 6.49 1.39 -6.01
CA ALA A 164 5.42 0.78 -6.80
C ALA A 164 4.93 1.69 -7.94
N GLY A 165 4.79 3.00 -7.71
CA GLY A 165 4.21 3.93 -8.68
C GLY A 165 5.22 4.52 -9.66
N ALA A 166 6.49 4.67 -9.28
CA ALA A 166 7.48 5.36 -10.09
C ALA A 166 8.71 4.51 -10.42
N PHE A 167 9.44 4.02 -9.43
CA PHE A 167 10.77 3.49 -9.68
C PHE A 167 10.76 2.16 -10.44
N GLN A 168 9.77 1.29 -10.20
CA GLN A 168 9.62 0.06 -10.99
C GLN A 168 9.25 0.34 -12.46
N LEU A 169 8.50 1.42 -12.75
CA LEU A 169 8.18 1.80 -14.13
C LEU A 169 9.43 2.30 -14.85
N LEU A 170 10.22 3.17 -14.21
CA LEU A 170 11.50 3.62 -14.74
C LEU A 170 12.45 2.45 -14.99
N TRP A 171 12.51 1.48 -14.07
CA TRP A 171 13.26 0.25 -14.27
C TRP A 171 12.82 -0.50 -15.52
N LEU A 172 11.51 -0.69 -15.73
CA LEU A 172 10.96 -1.37 -16.89
C LEU A 172 11.36 -0.65 -18.19
N GLU A 173 11.16 0.67 -18.26
CA GLU A 173 11.47 1.48 -19.44
C GLU A 173 12.96 1.41 -19.81
N GLU A 174 13.84 1.52 -18.84
CA GLU A 174 15.28 1.42 -19.06
C GLU A 174 15.70 0.00 -19.47
N GLN A 175 15.12 -1.07 -18.91
CA GLN A 175 15.41 -2.45 -19.33
C GLN A 175 14.90 -2.74 -20.75
N MET A 176 13.77 -2.16 -21.16
CA MET A 176 13.30 -2.21 -22.55
C MET A 176 14.24 -1.44 -23.48
N ALA A 177 14.66 -0.24 -23.10
CA ALA A 177 15.59 0.60 -23.89
C ALA A 177 16.95 -0.10 -24.09
N ARG A 178 17.41 -0.85 -23.09
CA ARG A 178 18.64 -1.68 -23.15
C ARG A 178 18.45 -2.99 -23.94
N GLY A 179 17.24 -3.31 -24.37
CA GLY A 179 16.90 -4.56 -25.08
C GLY A 179 17.00 -5.79 -24.20
N VAL A 180 16.96 -5.67 -22.88
CA VAL A 180 16.95 -6.78 -21.91
C VAL A 180 15.54 -7.35 -21.80
N LEU A 181 14.54 -6.49 -21.73
CA LEU A 181 13.13 -6.85 -21.82
C LEU A 181 12.59 -6.57 -23.23
N PRO A 182 11.58 -7.34 -23.69
CA PRO A 182 10.95 -7.10 -24.98
C PRO A 182 10.19 -5.76 -24.98
N ALA A 183 10.11 -5.09 -26.13
CA ALA A 183 9.48 -3.78 -26.28
C ALA A 183 7.96 -3.76 -25.97
N HIS A 184 7.32 -4.92 -25.89
CA HIS A 184 5.91 -5.08 -25.52
C HIS A 184 5.71 -5.46 -24.05
N ALA A 185 6.79 -5.54 -23.25
CA ALA A 185 6.68 -5.74 -21.82
C ALA A 185 5.92 -4.58 -21.18
N SER A 186 5.08 -4.89 -20.21
CA SER A 186 4.26 -3.91 -19.48
C SER A 186 4.30 -4.18 -17.98
N GLN A 187 3.57 -3.36 -17.23
CA GLN A 187 3.32 -3.53 -15.79
C GLN A 187 1.84 -3.26 -15.49
N PHE A 188 1.31 -3.85 -14.46
CA PHE A 188 0.08 -3.38 -13.84
C PHE A 188 0.45 -2.21 -12.91
N ASN A 189 0.45 -1.01 -13.47
CA ASN A 189 0.89 0.19 -12.77
C ASN A 189 0.35 1.45 -13.46
N SER A 190 -0.78 1.94 -12.99
CA SER A 190 -1.36 3.26 -13.31
C SER A 190 -1.40 4.15 -12.05
N ILE A 191 -0.61 3.81 -11.01
CA ILE A 191 -0.67 4.48 -9.70
C ILE A 191 -0.43 5.98 -9.82
N ALA A 192 0.59 6.41 -10.56
CA ALA A 192 0.91 7.82 -10.68
C ALA A 192 -0.16 8.60 -11.48
N GLU A 193 -0.64 8.03 -12.58
CA GLU A 193 -1.69 8.62 -13.42
C GLU A 193 -3.01 8.74 -12.65
N ASP A 194 -3.38 7.71 -11.87
CA ASP A 194 -4.59 7.71 -11.08
C ASP A 194 -4.50 8.69 -9.89
N LEU A 195 -3.31 8.84 -9.26
CA LEU A 195 -3.07 9.88 -8.27
C LEU A 195 -3.23 11.29 -8.85
N VAL A 196 -2.65 11.54 -10.03
CA VAL A 196 -2.82 12.83 -10.74
C VAL A 196 -4.31 13.09 -11.00
N ARG A 197 -5.06 12.08 -11.44
CA ARG A 197 -6.51 12.17 -11.67
C ARG A 197 -7.27 12.45 -10.37
N ALA A 198 -6.95 11.72 -9.30
CA ALA A 198 -7.58 11.92 -8.01
C ALA A 198 -7.32 13.32 -7.46
N PHE A 199 -6.08 13.82 -7.54
CA PHE A 199 -5.76 15.19 -7.09
C PHE A 199 -6.45 16.27 -7.93
N ALA A 200 -6.69 16.05 -9.21
CA ALA A 200 -7.42 17.01 -10.06
C ALA A 200 -8.88 17.21 -9.61
N GLU A 201 -9.46 16.24 -8.89
CA GLU A 201 -10.83 16.29 -8.37
C GLU A 201 -10.89 16.81 -6.92
N PHE A 202 -9.77 17.02 -6.24
CA PHE A 202 -9.76 17.54 -4.87
C PHE A 202 -10.24 18.98 -4.84
N PRO A 203 -11.29 19.30 -4.03
CA PRO A 203 -11.86 20.63 -3.99
C PRO A 203 -10.96 21.65 -3.28
N GLY A 204 -11.11 22.91 -3.65
CA GLY A 204 -10.53 24.06 -2.95
C GLY A 204 -9.21 24.55 -3.57
N ALA A 205 -8.94 25.84 -3.34
CA ALA A 205 -7.77 26.54 -3.84
C ALA A 205 -6.70 26.81 -2.75
N SER A 206 -7.00 26.48 -1.50
CA SER A 206 -6.07 26.64 -0.38
C SER A 206 -4.86 25.74 -0.54
N PRO A 207 -3.70 26.08 0.07
CA PRO A 207 -2.57 25.19 0.10
C PRO A 207 -2.92 23.80 0.64
N PHE A 208 -2.34 22.76 0.05
CA PHE A 208 -2.48 21.39 0.52
C PHE A 208 -1.17 20.96 1.18
N TYR A 209 -1.21 20.72 2.48
CA TYR A 209 -0.04 20.29 3.23
C TYR A 209 0.09 18.79 3.21
N PHE A 210 1.35 18.29 3.09
CA PHE A 210 1.71 16.90 3.13
C PHE A 210 2.65 16.68 4.32
N ALA A 211 2.18 15.93 5.30
CA ALA A 211 2.87 15.78 6.58
C ALA A 211 3.36 14.37 6.82
N ALA A 212 4.60 14.24 7.30
CA ALA A 212 5.22 13.01 7.78
C ALA A 212 5.98 13.29 9.07
N MET A 213 6.35 12.24 9.81
CA MET A 213 7.24 12.34 10.95
C MET A 213 8.63 12.81 10.50
N SER A 214 9.25 13.71 11.27
CA SER A 214 10.62 14.13 11.03
C SER A 214 11.58 12.94 11.16
N GLY A 215 12.64 12.91 10.33
CA GLY A 215 13.68 11.88 10.39
C GLY A 215 13.38 10.57 9.69
N SER A 216 12.15 10.28 9.26
CA SER A 216 11.82 9.12 8.42
C SER A 216 12.02 9.45 6.94
N VAL A 217 13.08 8.92 6.32
CA VAL A 217 13.39 9.15 4.90
C VAL A 217 12.37 8.48 3.99
N GLU A 218 11.85 7.31 4.37
CA GLU A 218 10.82 6.57 3.62
C GLU A 218 9.48 7.32 3.63
N ASP A 219 9.02 7.75 4.83
CA ASP A 219 7.77 8.53 4.95
C ASP A 219 7.85 9.84 4.17
N ARG A 220 9.02 10.51 4.25
CA ARG A 220 9.30 11.70 3.46
C ARG A 220 9.26 11.41 1.97
N GLY A 221 9.82 10.29 1.53
CA GLY A 221 9.77 9.85 0.13
C GLY A 221 8.33 9.63 -0.35
N THR A 222 7.49 9.00 0.47
CA THR A 222 6.05 8.80 0.19
C THR A 222 5.31 10.14 0.09
N THR A 223 5.48 11.04 1.06
CA THR A 223 4.80 12.34 1.05
C THR A 223 5.31 13.25 -0.07
N ASP A 224 6.60 13.23 -0.40
CA ASP A 224 7.15 13.99 -1.53
C ASP A 224 6.68 13.45 -2.89
N PHE A 225 6.46 12.15 -3.02
CA PHE A 225 5.86 11.57 -4.23
C PHE A 225 4.42 12.09 -4.42
N LEU A 226 3.57 12.00 -3.39
CA LEU A 226 2.21 12.52 -3.42
C LEU A 226 2.17 14.03 -3.68
N ARG A 227 3.02 14.79 -3.04
CA ARG A 227 3.15 16.24 -3.22
C ARG A 227 3.50 16.61 -4.67
N ARG A 228 4.36 15.83 -5.33
CA ARG A 228 4.68 16.01 -6.76
C ARG A 228 3.47 15.74 -7.65
N MET A 229 2.68 14.70 -7.35
CA MET A 229 1.46 14.39 -8.11
C MET A 229 0.41 15.51 -7.96
N ALA A 230 0.23 16.03 -6.74
CA ALA A 230 -0.65 17.18 -6.48
C ALA A 230 -0.16 18.46 -7.20
N ALA A 231 1.13 18.76 -7.14
CA ALA A 231 1.72 19.91 -7.82
C ALA A 231 1.58 19.82 -9.35
N HIS A 232 1.58 18.62 -9.92
CA HIS A 232 1.40 18.39 -11.37
C HIS A 232 0.05 18.92 -11.88
N VAL A 233 -0.99 18.89 -11.07
CA VAL A 233 -2.32 19.45 -11.39
C VAL A 233 -2.50 20.89 -10.91
N GLY A 234 -1.44 21.57 -10.50
CA GLY A 234 -1.45 23.00 -10.12
C GLY A 234 -1.85 23.30 -8.67
N ILE A 235 -1.93 22.28 -7.80
CA ILE A 235 -2.15 22.48 -6.36
C ILE A 235 -0.89 23.10 -5.73
N ASP A 236 -1.07 24.14 -4.89
CA ASP A 236 -0.03 24.66 -3.99
C ASP A 236 0.28 23.61 -2.91
N ALA A 237 1.14 22.63 -3.25
CA ALA A 237 1.45 21.47 -2.45
C ALA A 237 2.67 21.73 -1.56
N ARG A 238 2.46 21.80 -0.24
CA ARG A 238 3.48 22.15 0.75
C ARG A 238 3.84 20.94 1.61
N HIS A 239 5.10 20.86 2.03
CA HIS A 239 5.52 19.92 3.07
C HIS A 239 5.47 20.60 4.44
N ILE A 240 5.17 19.80 5.49
CA ILE A 240 5.33 20.14 6.89
C ILE A 240 5.67 18.86 7.67
N ASP A 241 6.53 18.97 8.68
CA ASP A 241 6.73 17.85 9.60
C ASP A 241 5.57 17.78 10.59
N ILE A 242 5.16 16.59 11.01
CA ILE A 242 4.01 16.41 11.95
C ILE A 242 4.24 17.21 13.23
N GLU A 243 5.48 17.22 13.72
CA GLU A 243 5.88 17.90 14.96
C GLU A 243 5.84 19.43 14.84
N ASP A 244 5.82 19.97 13.64
CA ASP A 244 5.76 21.41 13.35
C ASP A 244 4.32 21.93 13.23
N ILE A 245 3.32 21.06 13.33
CA ILE A 245 1.91 21.44 13.29
C ILE A 245 1.52 22.00 14.67
N GLY A 246 1.13 23.27 14.71
CA GLY A 246 0.66 23.97 15.90
C GLY A 246 -0.86 24.06 15.98
N LEU A 247 -1.34 24.72 17.07
CA LEU A 247 -2.73 25.13 17.23
C LEU A 247 -2.79 26.65 17.49
N ASP A 248 -3.72 27.33 16.85
CA ASP A 248 -4.03 28.70 17.15
C ASP A 248 -5.02 28.83 18.34
N ASP A 249 -5.32 30.07 18.74
CA ASP A 249 -6.25 30.37 19.84
C ASP A 249 -7.69 29.89 19.56
N GLN A 250 -8.02 29.55 18.32
CA GLN A 250 -9.34 29.04 17.91
C GLN A 250 -9.34 27.51 17.85
N GLY A 251 -8.21 26.85 18.16
CA GLY A 251 -8.04 25.42 18.09
C GLY A 251 -7.89 24.85 16.65
N ARG A 252 -7.54 25.70 15.68
CA ARG A 252 -7.27 25.28 14.30
C ARG A 252 -5.81 24.88 14.15
N PHE A 253 -5.55 23.88 13.33
CA PHE A 253 -4.19 23.48 13.00
C PHE A 253 -3.50 24.54 12.13
N VAL A 254 -2.28 24.91 12.50
CA VAL A 254 -1.51 25.96 11.82
C VAL A 254 -0.09 25.49 11.51
N ASP A 255 0.50 26.08 10.46
CA ASP A 255 1.91 25.91 10.11
C ASP A 255 2.82 26.80 11.00
N LEU A 256 4.15 26.72 10.77
CA LEU A 256 5.15 27.49 11.52
C LEU A 256 5.01 29.02 11.40
N ASP A 257 4.31 29.51 10.38
CA ASP A 257 4.03 30.93 10.18
C ASP A 257 2.66 31.32 10.78
N GLY A 258 1.96 30.40 11.45
CA GLY A 258 0.63 30.62 12.03
C GLY A 258 -0.50 30.62 10.98
N ARG A 259 -0.28 30.12 9.77
CA ARG A 259 -1.32 30.01 8.75
C ARG A 259 -2.17 28.76 8.99
N TRP A 260 -3.48 28.90 8.91
CA TRP A 260 -4.39 27.79 9.05
C TRP A 260 -4.15 26.74 7.97
N ILE A 261 -4.05 25.47 8.38
CA ILE A 261 -3.95 24.28 7.53
C ILE A 261 -5.37 23.81 7.21
N GLU A 262 -5.90 24.24 6.07
CA GLU A 262 -7.24 23.87 5.64
C GLU A 262 -7.30 22.44 5.09
N ARG A 263 -6.24 21.97 4.43
CA ARG A 263 -6.13 20.64 3.84
C ARG A 263 -4.81 20.00 4.22
N LEU A 264 -4.90 18.80 4.78
CA LEU A 264 -3.75 18.07 5.29
C LEU A 264 -3.79 16.60 4.86
N PHE A 265 -2.85 16.18 4.00
CA PHE A 265 -2.48 14.79 3.92
C PHE A 265 -1.53 14.46 5.08
N LYS A 266 -1.90 13.47 5.88
CA LYS A 266 -1.11 13.05 7.04
C LYS A 266 -0.60 11.63 6.86
N LEU A 267 0.70 11.42 6.83
CA LEU A 267 1.28 10.09 6.97
C LEU A 267 1.51 9.79 8.47
N HIS A 268 0.44 9.92 9.24
CA HIS A 268 0.39 9.69 10.67
C HIS A 268 -0.95 9.03 11.01
N ALA A 269 -0.90 7.89 11.68
CA ALA A 269 -2.07 7.02 11.78
C ALA A 269 -3.16 7.58 12.69
N TRP A 270 -4.44 7.33 12.33
CA TRP A 270 -5.59 7.75 13.14
C TRP A 270 -5.55 7.18 14.55
N GLU A 271 -5.09 5.94 14.75
CA GLU A 271 -4.97 5.35 16.09
C GLU A 271 -3.98 6.11 17.00
N HIS A 272 -2.96 6.80 16.44
CA HIS A 272 -2.08 7.67 17.22
C HIS A 272 -2.77 9.01 17.50
N ILE A 273 -3.37 9.64 16.48
CA ILE A 273 -4.07 10.91 16.62
C ILE A 273 -5.17 10.82 17.69
N PHE A 274 -5.89 9.70 17.78
CA PHE A 274 -6.95 9.51 18.77
C PHE A 274 -6.45 9.55 20.23
N HIS A 275 -5.17 9.30 20.47
CA HIS A 275 -4.56 9.29 21.79
C HIS A 275 -3.65 10.48 22.08
N GLU A 276 -3.44 11.35 21.09
CA GLU A 276 -2.60 12.54 21.22
C GLU A 276 -3.35 13.77 21.71
N ALA A 277 -2.61 14.71 22.29
CA ALA A 277 -3.19 15.94 22.87
C ALA A 277 -3.98 16.78 21.86
N PHE A 278 -3.53 16.81 20.58
CA PHE A 278 -4.16 17.58 19.51
C PHE A 278 -5.33 16.84 18.85
N GLY A 279 -5.46 15.52 19.08
CA GLY A 279 -6.54 14.72 18.51
C GLY A 279 -7.93 15.27 18.82
N LYS A 280 -8.16 15.81 20.03
CA LYS A 280 -9.43 16.45 20.43
C LYS A 280 -9.83 17.64 19.54
N ASN A 281 -8.87 18.26 18.83
CA ASN A 281 -9.11 19.42 17.98
C ASN A 281 -9.52 19.03 16.55
N VAL A 282 -9.40 17.75 16.16
CA VAL A 282 -9.70 17.27 14.79
C VAL A 282 -11.08 17.72 14.33
N THR A 283 -12.12 17.54 15.17
CA THR A 283 -13.50 17.91 14.82
C THR A 283 -13.68 19.43 14.69
N ALA A 284 -13.06 20.21 15.58
CA ALA A 284 -13.28 21.66 15.65
C ALA A 284 -12.36 22.47 14.75
N SER A 285 -11.25 21.89 14.29
CA SER A 285 -10.21 22.61 13.52
C SER A 285 -10.66 23.08 12.14
N GLY A 286 -11.69 22.46 11.57
CA GLY A 286 -12.12 22.70 10.20
C GLY A 286 -11.12 22.20 9.14
N THR A 287 -10.07 21.51 9.54
CA THR A 287 -9.08 20.92 8.62
C THR A 287 -9.66 19.70 7.92
N GLN A 288 -9.58 19.67 6.59
CA GLN A 288 -9.89 18.50 5.79
C GLN A 288 -8.70 17.54 5.78
N PHE A 289 -8.86 16.44 6.49
CA PHE A 289 -7.82 15.41 6.53
C PHE A 289 -7.92 14.45 5.35
N VAL A 290 -6.78 14.04 4.82
CA VAL A 290 -6.56 12.94 3.89
C VAL A 290 -5.46 12.05 4.47
N GLU A 291 -5.68 10.83 4.72
CA GLU A 291 -6.93 10.06 4.61
C GLU A 291 -7.98 10.56 5.62
N PRO A 292 -9.26 10.50 5.27
CA PRO A 292 -10.33 10.99 6.14
C PRO A 292 -10.54 10.09 7.36
N ALA A 293 -11.18 10.62 8.41
CA ALA A 293 -11.34 9.90 9.68
C ALA A 293 -12.07 8.57 9.58
N TRP A 294 -12.99 8.41 8.62
CA TRP A 294 -13.67 7.11 8.41
C TRP A 294 -12.72 5.98 7.99
N LYS A 295 -11.55 6.30 7.45
CA LYS A 295 -10.52 5.31 7.12
C LYS A 295 -9.94 4.61 8.36
N ALA A 296 -10.11 5.17 9.57
CA ALA A 296 -9.78 4.49 10.82
C ALA A 296 -10.50 3.14 10.97
N ILE A 297 -11.69 2.99 10.37
CA ILE A 297 -12.43 1.72 10.33
C ILE A 297 -11.65 0.65 9.57
N LEU A 298 -10.97 1.03 8.47
CA LEU A 298 -10.22 0.10 7.61
C LEU A 298 -8.75 -0.04 7.97
N SER A 299 -8.20 0.87 8.77
CA SER A 299 -6.76 0.90 9.07
C SER A 299 -6.37 -0.02 10.23
N ASN A 300 -7.33 -0.70 10.88
CA ASN A 300 -7.02 -1.68 11.92
C ASN A 300 -7.45 -3.10 11.51
N LYS A 301 -6.72 -4.09 12.00
CA LYS A 301 -6.96 -5.51 11.63
C LYS A 301 -8.27 -6.07 12.20
N GLY A 302 -8.92 -5.37 13.14
CA GLY A 302 -10.26 -5.70 13.63
C GLY A 302 -11.33 -5.71 12.55
N ILE A 303 -11.09 -5.03 11.40
CA ILE A 303 -11.99 -5.08 10.24
C ILE A 303 -12.03 -6.48 9.57
N LEU A 304 -10.96 -7.28 9.66
CA LEU A 304 -10.87 -8.58 8.99
C LEU A 304 -11.94 -9.57 9.47
N PRO A 305 -12.21 -9.73 10.80
CA PRO A 305 -13.36 -10.47 11.29
C PRO A 305 -14.72 -10.01 10.74
N LEU A 306 -14.92 -8.70 10.61
CA LEU A 306 -16.17 -8.14 10.08
C LEU A 306 -16.30 -8.39 8.58
N LEU A 307 -15.23 -8.20 7.81
CA LEU A 307 -15.22 -8.53 6.38
C LEU A 307 -15.54 -10.01 6.15
N TRP A 308 -14.95 -10.92 6.94
CA TRP A 308 -15.27 -12.34 6.87
C TRP A 308 -16.72 -12.62 7.24
N GLN A 309 -17.22 -12.05 8.33
CA GLN A 309 -18.61 -12.23 8.76
C GLN A 309 -19.62 -11.76 7.72
N PHE A 310 -19.34 -10.64 7.04
CA PHE A 310 -20.24 -10.07 6.03
C PHE A 310 -20.17 -10.79 4.69
N ASN A 311 -19.04 -11.48 4.40
CA ASN A 311 -18.73 -12.09 3.11
C ASN A 311 -18.15 -13.50 3.29
N GLU A 312 -18.73 -14.29 4.19
CA GLU A 312 -18.24 -15.63 4.49
C GLU A 312 -18.12 -16.50 3.22
N GLY A 313 -17.00 -17.19 3.08
CA GLY A 313 -16.73 -18.04 1.94
C GLY A 313 -16.18 -17.32 0.70
N HIS A 314 -15.99 -15.99 0.74
CA HIS A 314 -15.38 -15.29 -0.39
C HIS A 314 -13.97 -15.81 -0.67
N PRO A 315 -13.61 -16.14 -1.92
CA PRO A 315 -12.37 -16.87 -2.26
C PRO A 315 -11.09 -16.12 -1.90
N ASN A 316 -11.12 -14.79 -1.88
CA ASN A 316 -9.94 -13.96 -1.57
C ASN A 316 -9.83 -13.61 -0.08
N LEU A 317 -10.86 -13.81 0.74
CA LEU A 317 -10.82 -13.61 2.18
C LEU A 317 -10.27 -14.84 2.90
N LEU A 318 -9.69 -14.62 4.07
CA LEU A 318 -9.31 -15.67 5.01
C LEU A 318 -10.30 -15.68 6.19
N PRO A 319 -10.76 -16.85 6.66
CA PRO A 319 -11.52 -16.94 7.89
C PRO A 319 -10.85 -16.16 9.02
N SER A 320 -11.58 -15.23 9.63
CA SER A 320 -11.05 -14.35 10.66
C SER A 320 -12.07 -14.15 11.77
N ARG A 321 -11.59 -14.00 13.00
CA ARG A 321 -12.42 -13.75 14.19
C ARG A 321 -11.65 -12.95 15.24
N VAL A 322 -12.36 -12.27 16.13
CA VAL A 322 -11.76 -11.64 17.31
C VAL A 322 -11.16 -12.73 18.21
N ASP A 323 -9.94 -12.51 18.72
CA ASP A 323 -9.34 -13.38 19.73
C ASP A 323 -9.83 -12.94 21.11
N GLN A 324 -10.70 -13.75 21.70
CA GLN A 324 -11.35 -13.44 22.99
C GLN A 324 -10.49 -13.78 24.20
N ASP A 325 -9.39 -14.53 24.01
CA ASP A 325 -8.54 -14.99 25.13
C ASP A 325 -7.10 -15.17 24.66
N VAL A 326 -6.36 -14.09 24.71
CA VAL A 326 -4.93 -14.04 24.29
C VAL A 326 -4.00 -14.87 25.19
N THR A 327 -4.48 -15.33 26.35
CA THR A 327 -3.68 -16.19 27.26
C THR A 327 -3.60 -17.63 26.76
N LYS A 328 -4.51 -18.02 25.85
CA LYS A 328 -4.49 -19.33 25.22
C LYS A 328 -3.48 -19.38 24.08
N PRO A 329 -2.83 -20.53 23.85
CA PRO A 329 -1.99 -20.73 22.68
C PRO A 329 -2.78 -20.48 21.39
N VAL A 330 -2.11 -19.94 20.37
CA VAL A 330 -2.69 -19.79 19.03
C VAL A 330 -3.16 -21.16 18.53
N PRO A 331 -4.39 -21.31 18.03
CA PRO A 331 -4.87 -22.57 17.49
C PRO A 331 -4.04 -23.01 16.28
N LYS A 332 -3.90 -24.31 16.09
CA LYS A 332 -3.19 -24.88 14.93
C LYS A 332 -3.85 -24.45 13.61
N GLY A 333 -3.06 -23.94 12.69
CA GLY A 333 -3.54 -23.40 11.42
C GLY A 333 -4.10 -21.97 11.51
N TRP A 334 -3.68 -21.20 12.54
CA TRP A 334 -4.11 -19.83 12.73
C TRP A 334 -2.93 -18.89 12.98
N VAL A 335 -3.18 -17.61 12.77
CA VAL A 335 -2.27 -16.48 13.01
C VAL A 335 -2.99 -15.49 13.93
N ARG A 336 -2.33 -15.14 15.04
CA ARG A 336 -2.76 -14.06 15.94
C ARG A 336 -2.11 -12.76 15.54
N LYS A 337 -2.88 -11.68 15.45
CA LYS A 337 -2.39 -10.34 15.09
C LYS A 337 -3.03 -9.29 16.00
N PRO A 338 -2.28 -8.32 16.56
CA PRO A 338 -2.89 -7.16 17.22
C PRO A 338 -3.65 -6.30 16.20
N TYR A 339 -4.65 -5.55 16.65
CA TYR A 339 -5.44 -4.68 15.78
C TYR A 339 -4.58 -3.63 15.07
N PHE A 340 -3.65 -3.01 15.78
CA PHE A 340 -2.89 -1.84 15.31
C PHE A 340 -1.42 -2.14 14.97
N SER A 341 -1.00 -3.39 14.92
CA SER A 341 0.40 -3.74 14.63
C SER A 341 0.81 -3.41 13.21
N ARG A 342 2.09 -3.07 13.05
CA ARG A 342 2.76 -2.77 11.78
C ARG A 342 3.98 -3.65 11.62
N GLU A 343 4.46 -3.84 10.39
CA GLU A 343 5.75 -4.50 10.06
C GLU A 343 5.91 -5.89 10.68
N GLY A 344 4.80 -6.60 10.83
CA GLY A 344 4.80 -7.94 11.39
C GLY A 344 5.00 -8.03 12.92
N ALA A 345 5.07 -6.89 13.63
CA ALA A 345 5.26 -6.86 15.08
C ALA A 345 4.10 -7.53 15.84
N ASN A 346 4.43 -8.26 16.91
CA ASN A 346 3.50 -9.03 17.76
C ASN A 346 2.65 -10.06 17.00
N ILE A 347 3.08 -10.52 15.81
CA ILE A 347 2.42 -11.61 15.10
C ILE A 347 2.91 -12.95 15.67
N GLU A 348 1.96 -13.82 16.02
CA GLU A 348 2.21 -15.21 16.38
C GLU A 348 1.41 -16.13 15.45
N MET A 349 2.09 -17.07 14.78
CA MET A 349 1.44 -18.06 13.95
C MET A 349 1.75 -19.48 14.41
N ARG A 350 0.75 -20.34 14.29
CA ARG A 350 0.91 -21.77 14.48
C ARG A 350 0.49 -22.50 13.22
N THR A 351 1.47 -23.03 12.51
CA THR A 351 1.24 -23.68 11.21
C THR A 351 0.39 -24.94 11.35
N PRO A 352 -0.19 -25.47 10.26
CA PRO A 352 -0.85 -26.78 10.24
C PRO A 352 0.08 -27.93 10.69
N GLY A 353 1.42 -27.80 10.47
CA GLY A 353 2.45 -28.72 10.96
C GLY A 353 2.83 -28.55 12.43
N ASP A 354 2.16 -27.63 13.16
CA ASP A 354 2.37 -27.37 14.58
C ASP A 354 3.63 -26.56 14.91
N GLN A 355 4.32 -26.01 13.92
CA GLN A 355 5.41 -25.08 14.14
C GLN A 355 4.84 -23.74 14.62
N VAL A 356 5.44 -23.18 15.69
CA VAL A 356 5.15 -21.84 16.20
C VAL A 356 6.22 -20.88 15.70
N ILE A 357 5.78 -19.76 15.12
CA ILE A 357 6.63 -18.66 14.67
C ILE A 357 6.04 -17.38 15.27
N ALA A 358 6.86 -16.61 15.97
CA ALA A 358 6.44 -15.37 16.60
C ALA A 358 7.47 -14.27 16.37
N VAL A 359 6.97 -13.04 16.28
CA VAL A 359 7.77 -11.81 16.27
C VAL A 359 7.30 -10.93 17.40
N ASP A 360 8.22 -10.52 18.24
CA ASP A 360 7.95 -9.59 19.35
C ASP A 360 7.71 -8.17 18.83
N GLY A 361 7.09 -7.32 19.66
CA GLY A 361 6.86 -5.93 19.33
C GLY A 361 6.15 -5.15 20.44
N PRO A 362 5.90 -3.86 20.25
CA PRO A 362 5.37 -2.96 21.28
C PRO A 362 3.84 -3.01 21.45
N TYR A 363 3.09 -3.73 20.61
CA TYR A 363 1.63 -3.67 20.54
C TYR A 363 0.96 -4.67 21.52
N THR A 364 1.24 -4.55 22.81
CA THR A 364 0.77 -5.51 23.83
C THR A 364 -0.62 -5.22 24.38
N ASP A 365 -1.05 -3.95 24.34
CA ASP A 365 -2.28 -3.48 25.00
C ASP A 365 -3.49 -3.41 24.05
N ALA A 366 -3.32 -3.77 22.77
CA ALA A 366 -4.40 -3.77 21.78
C ALA A 366 -5.20 -5.08 21.82
N PRO A 367 -6.48 -5.08 21.38
CA PRO A 367 -7.19 -6.30 21.07
C PRO A 367 -6.50 -7.07 19.92
N TYR A 368 -6.79 -8.37 19.85
CA TYR A 368 -6.21 -9.26 18.85
C TYR A 368 -7.27 -9.92 17.99
N ILE A 369 -6.88 -10.29 16.77
CA ILE A 369 -7.63 -11.19 15.91
C ILE A 369 -6.91 -12.53 15.78
N LEU A 370 -7.69 -13.54 15.39
CA LEU A 370 -7.21 -14.77 14.79
C LEU A 370 -7.63 -14.80 13.33
N GLN A 371 -6.67 -15.02 12.43
CA GLN A 371 -6.89 -15.22 11.00
C GLN A 371 -6.39 -16.59 10.60
N ALA A 372 -7.11 -17.30 9.71
CA ALA A 372 -6.66 -18.59 9.22
C ALA A 372 -5.29 -18.48 8.53
N TYR A 373 -4.42 -19.44 8.82
CA TYR A 373 -3.09 -19.50 8.23
C TYR A 373 -3.17 -19.77 6.72
N SER A 374 -2.52 -18.92 5.95
CA SER A 374 -2.24 -19.09 4.53
C SER A 374 -0.75 -18.78 4.33
N PRO A 375 0.08 -19.69 3.84
CA PRO A 375 1.51 -19.40 3.72
C PRO A 375 1.78 -18.40 2.60
N LEU A 376 2.77 -17.52 2.80
CA LEU A 376 3.37 -16.79 1.69
C LEU A 376 4.02 -17.77 0.72
N PRO A 377 3.87 -17.58 -0.60
CA PRO A 377 4.57 -18.38 -1.59
C PRO A 377 6.07 -18.16 -1.50
N LYS A 378 6.83 -19.21 -1.78
CA LYS A 378 8.30 -19.19 -1.77
C LYS A 378 8.86 -19.30 -3.17
N PHE A 379 9.68 -18.32 -3.57
CA PHE A 379 10.40 -18.30 -4.84
C PHE A 379 11.91 -18.30 -4.57
N GLY A 380 12.58 -19.39 -4.88
CA GLY A 380 13.95 -19.63 -4.42
C GLY A 380 14.00 -19.71 -2.89
N ASP A 381 14.75 -18.83 -2.25
CA ASP A 381 14.87 -18.78 -0.78
C ASP A 381 13.98 -17.72 -0.13
N SER A 382 13.31 -16.87 -0.91
CA SER A 382 12.51 -15.75 -0.41
C SER A 382 11.01 -16.04 -0.45
N TYR A 383 10.29 -15.56 0.58
CA TYR A 383 8.83 -15.49 0.64
C TYR A 383 8.37 -14.19 0.00
N THR A 384 7.23 -14.23 -0.70
CA THR A 384 6.77 -13.11 -1.53
C THR A 384 5.39 -12.64 -1.13
N LEU A 385 5.27 -11.32 -0.94
CA LEU A 385 4.02 -10.61 -0.66
C LEU A 385 3.73 -9.63 -1.80
N ILE A 386 2.47 -9.56 -2.24
CA ILE A 386 2.02 -8.61 -3.25
C ILE A 386 1.20 -7.52 -2.57
N GLY A 387 1.68 -6.28 -2.65
CA GLY A 387 0.92 -5.09 -2.28
C GLY A 387 0.12 -4.60 -3.49
N SER A 388 -1.20 -4.70 -3.45
CA SER A 388 -2.09 -4.22 -4.52
C SER A 388 -2.71 -2.89 -4.14
N TRP A 389 -2.50 -1.87 -4.97
CA TRP A 389 -2.88 -0.49 -4.72
C TRP A 389 -4.26 -0.15 -5.28
N VAL A 390 -5.01 0.57 -4.49
CA VAL A 390 -6.24 1.27 -4.90
C VAL A 390 -5.99 2.76 -4.79
N ILE A 391 -6.26 3.51 -5.86
CA ILE A 391 -6.20 4.96 -5.89
C ILE A 391 -7.61 5.49 -6.15
N GLY A 392 -8.10 6.35 -5.26
CA GLY A 392 -9.53 6.62 -5.19
C GLY A 392 -10.29 5.31 -5.00
N ASP A 393 -11.08 4.92 -6.00
CA ASP A 393 -11.85 3.67 -6.01
C ASP A 393 -11.36 2.66 -7.06
N LEU A 394 -10.18 2.85 -7.66
CA LEU A 394 -9.66 2.04 -8.75
C LEU A 394 -8.47 1.18 -8.32
N ALA A 395 -8.48 -0.09 -8.69
CA ALA A 395 -7.29 -0.94 -8.60
C ALA A 395 -6.25 -0.44 -9.61
N SER A 396 -5.11 0.07 -9.15
CA SER A 396 -4.18 0.89 -9.95
C SER A 396 -2.80 0.29 -10.14
N GLY A 397 -2.46 -0.79 -9.43
CA GLY A 397 -1.14 -1.40 -9.61
C GLY A 397 -0.71 -2.32 -8.49
N ILE A 398 0.47 -2.92 -8.65
CA ILE A 398 1.06 -3.79 -7.64
C ILE A 398 2.52 -3.43 -7.36
N GLY A 399 2.94 -3.68 -6.11
CA GLY A 399 4.34 -3.74 -5.68
C GLY A 399 4.66 -5.12 -5.10
N ILE A 400 5.88 -5.59 -5.29
CA ILE A 400 6.30 -6.92 -4.81
C ILE A 400 7.33 -6.74 -3.71
N ARG A 401 7.08 -7.38 -2.55
CA ARG A 401 8.04 -7.47 -1.45
C ARG A 401 8.51 -8.91 -1.24
N GLU A 402 9.78 -9.07 -0.94
CA GLU A 402 10.39 -10.34 -0.55
C GLU A 402 11.00 -10.26 0.83
N ASP A 403 10.86 -11.35 1.57
CA ASP A 403 11.50 -11.54 2.87
C ASP A 403 12.07 -12.96 2.98
N ASP A 404 13.04 -13.14 3.85
CA ASP A 404 13.63 -14.46 4.13
C ASP A 404 12.80 -15.22 5.18
N SER A 405 11.75 -14.58 5.73
CA SER A 405 10.80 -15.13 6.70
C SER A 405 9.36 -15.09 6.22
N LEU A 406 8.48 -15.90 6.86
CA LEU A 406 7.03 -15.91 6.59
C LEU A 406 6.32 -14.62 7.07
N ILE A 407 6.97 -13.85 7.93
CA ILE A 407 6.47 -12.56 8.42
C ILE A 407 7.31 -11.47 7.78
N THR A 408 6.69 -10.66 6.93
CA THR A 408 7.35 -9.52 6.27
C THR A 408 7.64 -8.41 7.27
N LYS A 409 8.80 -7.77 7.11
CA LYS A 409 9.32 -6.71 7.95
C LYS A 409 9.47 -5.40 7.15
N ASP A 410 9.85 -4.32 7.82
CA ASP A 410 10.27 -3.05 7.22
C ASP A 410 11.47 -3.21 6.26
N THR A 411 12.38 -4.12 6.59
CA THR A 411 13.57 -4.46 5.79
C THR A 411 13.30 -5.37 4.59
N SER A 412 12.05 -5.74 4.33
CA SER A 412 11.67 -6.57 3.16
C SER A 412 12.06 -5.87 1.85
N ARG A 413 12.69 -6.63 0.95
CA ARG A 413 13.18 -6.10 -0.33
C ARG A 413 12.04 -5.89 -1.31
N PHE A 414 12.09 -4.79 -2.07
CA PHE A 414 11.21 -4.54 -3.21
C PHE A 414 11.85 -5.02 -4.51
N LEU A 415 11.08 -5.73 -5.32
CA LEU A 415 11.46 -6.17 -6.65
C LEU A 415 10.42 -5.70 -7.69
N PRO A 416 10.86 -5.35 -8.92
CA PRO A 416 9.94 -5.00 -9.98
C PRO A 416 9.17 -6.23 -10.50
N HIS A 417 8.04 -5.95 -11.16
CA HIS A 417 7.30 -6.96 -11.90
C HIS A 417 7.21 -6.61 -13.39
N VAL A 418 6.92 -7.62 -14.19
CA VAL A 418 6.76 -7.52 -15.64
C VAL A 418 5.55 -8.34 -16.04
N VAL A 419 4.75 -7.82 -16.96
CA VAL A 419 3.64 -8.52 -17.60
C VAL A 419 4.01 -8.78 -19.06
N ILE A 420 3.93 -10.03 -19.49
CA ILE A 420 4.16 -10.44 -20.87
C ILE A 420 3.15 -11.53 -21.23
N ASP A 421 2.50 -11.39 -22.39
CA ASP A 421 1.64 -12.39 -23.01
C ASP A 421 2.34 -13.22 -24.07
#